data_62996eebe00d367e97000ac78e40eebb
#
_entry.id   62996eebe00d367e97000ac78e40eebb
#
_cell.length_a   1.000
_cell.length_b   1.000
_cell.length_c   1.000
_cell.angle_alpha   90.00
_cell.angle_beta   90.00
_cell.angle_gamma   90.00
#
_symmetry.space_group_name_H-M   'P 1'
#
loop_
_entity.id
_entity.type
_entity.pdbx_description
1 polymer ?
#
loop_
_entity_poly.entity_id
_entity_poly.type
_entity_poly.pdbx_seq_one_letter_code
_entity_poly.pdbx_strand_id
1 'polypeptide(L)'
;IDAIGRARGRGAIQGGNDERENTLNQLLVEMDGFPTDKGVILMAATNRPDILDQALMRPGRFDRQIGIGRPDLNGRAQIFEVHMKNIKVSPEVTALALSEMTPGFVGADIANVCNEAALIAARRNKKAVDMDDFNYALDKVIGGLEKKNKIISPEEKQIIAYHEAGHAICGWFLEYAHPLVKVTIVPRGLAALGYAQYLPKEQYITRKEKLLDDICMTLGGRAAESV
;
A
#
# COMPACT_ATOMS: atom_id res chain seq x y z
N ILE A 1 -4.98 7.78 -19.66
CA ILE A 1 -4.17 7.42 -20.85
C ILE A 1 -4.30 5.93 -21.18
N ASP A 2 -4.39 5.04 -20.21
CA ASP A 2 -4.42 3.57 -20.37
C ASP A 2 -5.58 3.06 -21.23
N ALA A 3 -6.73 3.74 -21.19
CA ALA A 3 -7.89 3.36 -22.01
C ALA A 3 -7.69 3.68 -23.50
N ILE A 4 -7.01 4.78 -23.80
CA ILE A 4 -6.84 5.28 -25.18
C ILE A 4 -5.51 4.81 -25.77
N GLY A 5 -4.44 4.88 -24.99
CA GLY A 5 -3.06 4.70 -25.41
C GLY A 5 -2.54 3.26 -25.42
N ARG A 6 -3.39 2.26 -25.26
CA ARG A 6 -2.99 0.86 -25.20
C ARG A 6 -2.44 0.37 -26.55
N ALA A 7 -1.32 -0.36 -26.49
CA ALA A 7 -0.69 -0.97 -27.66
C ALA A 7 -1.66 -1.88 -28.44
N ARG A 8 -1.54 -1.85 -29.77
CA ARG A 8 -2.37 -2.64 -30.68
C ARG A 8 -2.12 -4.13 -30.47
N GLY A 9 -3.16 -4.89 -30.14
CA GLY A 9 -3.06 -6.34 -29.98
C GLY A 9 -2.93 -7.04 -31.32
N ARG A 10 -1.92 -7.89 -31.51
CA ARG A 10 -1.88 -8.83 -32.60
C ARG A 10 -2.98 -9.88 -32.39
N GLY A 11 -4.15 -9.72 -33.03
CA GLY A 11 -5.14 -10.78 -33.11
C GLY A 11 -6.48 -10.55 -32.39
N ALA A 12 -6.99 -9.35 -32.32
CA ALA A 12 -8.35 -9.13 -31.83
C ALA A 12 -9.37 -9.16 -32.99
N ILE A 13 -10.27 -10.11 -32.90
CA ILE A 13 -11.44 -10.28 -33.72
C ILE A 13 -12.33 -9.03 -33.61
N GLN A 14 -12.55 -8.40 -34.78
CA GLN A 14 -13.59 -7.48 -35.25
C GLN A 14 -14.51 -6.76 -34.21
N GLY A 15 -14.54 -5.44 -34.27
CA GLY A 15 -15.70 -4.60 -34.02
C GLY A 15 -15.61 -3.59 -32.89
N GLY A 16 -14.69 -3.75 -31.90
CA GLY A 16 -14.60 -2.80 -30.78
C GLY A 16 -13.28 -2.03 -30.71
N ASN A 17 -12.32 -2.34 -31.59
CA ASN A 17 -10.99 -1.73 -31.58
C ASN A 17 -10.86 -0.50 -32.49
N ASP A 18 -11.70 -0.38 -33.52
CA ASP A 18 -11.61 0.69 -34.53
C ASP A 18 -11.79 2.08 -33.92
N GLU A 19 -12.74 2.23 -33.01
CA GLU A 19 -13.03 3.52 -32.36
C GLU A 19 -11.88 3.98 -31.45
N ARG A 20 -11.26 3.03 -30.75
CA ARG A 20 -10.11 3.30 -29.88
C ARG A 20 -8.86 3.61 -30.70
N GLU A 21 -8.63 2.87 -31.77
CA GLU A 21 -7.51 3.11 -32.68
C GLU A 21 -7.64 4.47 -33.37
N ASN A 22 -8.86 4.85 -33.78
CA ASN A 22 -9.14 6.16 -34.32
C ASN A 22 -8.86 7.26 -33.29
N THR A 23 -9.30 7.08 -32.06
CA THR A 23 -9.04 8.04 -30.96
C THR A 23 -7.54 8.16 -30.66
N LEU A 24 -6.81 7.03 -30.63
CA LEU A 24 -5.35 7.04 -30.43
C LEU A 24 -4.65 7.76 -31.60
N ASN A 25 -5.01 7.43 -32.83
CA ASN A 25 -4.43 8.07 -34.01
C ASN A 25 -4.69 9.58 -34.03
N GLN A 26 -5.90 10.01 -33.67
CA GLN A 26 -6.23 11.42 -33.57
C GLN A 26 -5.42 12.10 -32.46
N LEU A 27 -5.29 11.46 -31.30
CA LEU A 27 -4.44 11.97 -30.21
C LEU A 27 -2.99 12.17 -30.68
N LEU A 28 -2.44 11.19 -31.41
CA LEU A 28 -1.08 11.28 -31.95
C LEU A 28 -0.92 12.44 -32.94
N VAL A 29 -1.91 12.65 -33.81
CA VAL A 29 -1.92 13.76 -34.78
C VAL A 29 -2.01 15.11 -34.07
N GLU A 30 -2.88 15.22 -33.05
CA GLU A 30 -3.01 16.45 -32.27
C GLU A 30 -1.73 16.75 -31.48
N MET A 31 -1.06 15.72 -30.94
CA MET A 31 0.22 15.90 -30.24
C MET A 31 1.32 16.40 -31.20
N ASP A 32 1.38 15.83 -32.41
CA ASP A 32 2.37 16.26 -33.44
C ASP A 32 2.06 17.67 -33.99
N GLY A 33 0.80 18.09 -33.90
CA GLY A 33 0.35 19.43 -34.32
C GLY A 33 0.58 20.55 -33.30
N PHE A 34 1.05 20.22 -32.08
CA PHE A 34 1.32 21.24 -31.06
C PHE A 34 2.60 22.00 -31.38
N PRO A 35 2.51 23.30 -31.69
CA PRO A 35 3.71 24.12 -31.91
C PRO A 35 4.47 24.29 -30.60
N THR A 36 5.76 24.00 -30.64
CA THR A 36 6.68 24.07 -29.49
C THR A 36 6.85 25.47 -28.89
N ASP A 37 6.44 26.50 -29.59
CA ASP A 37 6.51 27.93 -29.22
C ASP A 37 5.34 28.37 -28.30
N LYS A 38 4.27 27.61 -28.18
CA LYS A 38 3.10 27.97 -27.36
C LYS A 38 3.23 27.69 -25.86
N GLY A 39 4.34 27.10 -25.41
CA GLY A 39 4.60 26.85 -24.00
C GLY A 39 3.60 25.88 -23.33
N VAL A 40 2.94 25.02 -24.10
CA VAL A 40 2.02 23.99 -23.58
C VAL A 40 2.81 22.73 -23.26
N ILE A 41 2.62 22.20 -22.02
CA ILE A 41 3.22 20.96 -21.57
C ILE A 41 2.12 19.92 -21.42
N LEU A 42 2.24 18.80 -22.13
CA LEU A 42 1.36 17.64 -21.99
C LEU A 42 1.90 16.71 -20.92
N MET A 43 1.06 16.36 -19.96
CA MET A 43 1.39 15.40 -18.91
C MET A 43 0.33 14.28 -18.87
N ALA A 44 0.80 13.05 -18.72
CA ALA A 44 -0.06 11.89 -18.50
C ALA A 44 0.49 11.04 -17.36
N ALA A 45 -0.38 10.38 -16.62
CA ALA A 45 0.00 9.45 -15.56
C ALA A 45 -0.58 8.07 -15.84
N THR A 46 0.20 7.04 -15.56
CA THR A 46 -0.20 5.63 -15.66
C THR A 46 0.55 4.80 -14.63
N ASN A 47 -0.10 3.76 -14.13
CA ASN A 47 0.56 2.71 -13.33
C ASN A 47 1.06 1.55 -14.22
N ARG A 48 0.79 1.61 -15.55
CA ARG A 48 1.08 0.53 -16.49
C ARG A 48 1.73 1.05 -17.78
N PRO A 49 2.97 1.55 -17.69
CA PRO A 49 3.68 2.05 -18.88
C PRO A 49 3.91 0.96 -19.93
N ASP A 50 3.95 -0.31 -19.51
CA ASP A 50 4.14 -1.50 -20.34
C ASP A 50 3.03 -1.72 -21.38
N ILE A 51 1.81 -1.25 -21.12
CA ILE A 51 0.68 -1.44 -22.03
C ILE A 51 0.53 -0.32 -23.06
N LEU A 52 1.25 0.79 -22.90
CA LEU A 52 1.11 1.95 -23.79
C LEU A 52 1.74 1.67 -25.17
N ASP A 53 1.11 2.23 -26.21
CA ASP A 53 1.65 2.18 -27.55
C ASP A 53 2.97 2.95 -27.63
N GLN A 54 3.99 2.31 -28.24
CA GLN A 54 5.32 2.90 -28.37
C GLN A 54 5.32 4.23 -29.14
N ALA A 55 4.31 4.44 -30.00
CA ALA A 55 4.17 5.71 -30.71
C ALA A 55 3.93 6.90 -29.77
N LEU A 56 3.30 6.70 -28.63
CA LEU A 56 3.10 7.75 -27.60
C LEU A 56 4.41 8.15 -26.92
N MET A 57 5.38 7.25 -26.86
CA MET A 57 6.64 7.42 -26.12
C MET A 57 7.77 7.98 -26.99
N ARG A 58 7.48 8.37 -28.24
CA ARG A 58 8.47 8.93 -29.16
C ARG A 58 8.81 10.40 -28.82
N PRO A 59 10.01 10.88 -29.21
CA PRO A 59 10.36 12.30 -29.10
C PRO A 59 9.29 13.21 -29.71
N GLY A 60 9.02 14.32 -29.02
CA GLY A 60 7.95 15.26 -29.44
C GLY A 60 6.57 14.94 -28.88
N ARG A 61 6.43 13.81 -28.14
CA ARG A 61 5.20 13.39 -27.47
C ARG A 61 5.47 13.19 -25.97
N PHE A 62 5.20 12.03 -25.38
CA PHE A 62 5.60 11.71 -23.99
C PHE A 62 7.03 11.18 -23.96
N ASP A 63 7.97 12.04 -24.29
CA ASP A 63 9.40 11.70 -24.41
C ASP A 63 10.11 11.59 -23.05
N ARG A 64 9.54 12.18 -22.00
CA ARG A 64 10.08 12.12 -20.64
C ARG A 64 9.23 11.22 -19.76
N GLN A 65 9.86 10.16 -19.28
CA GLN A 65 9.25 9.23 -18.32
C GLN A 65 9.84 9.49 -16.95
N ILE A 66 8.98 9.81 -15.99
CA ILE A 66 9.36 10.04 -14.60
C ILE A 66 8.73 8.93 -13.76
N GLY A 67 9.57 8.01 -13.26
CA GLY A 67 9.14 6.99 -12.33
C GLY A 67 8.96 7.57 -10.94
N ILE A 68 7.74 7.49 -10.41
CA ILE A 68 7.44 7.86 -9.03
C ILE A 68 7.51 6.60 -8.18
N GLY A 69 8.58 6.49 -7.37
CA GLY A 69 8.76 5.38 -6.42
C GLY A 69 7.85 5.50 -5.20
N ARG A 70 7.90 4.47 -4.34
CA ARG A 70 7.26 4.54 -3.03
C ARG A 70 7.95 5.62 -2.18
N PRO A 71 7.19 6.39 -1.39
CA PRO A 71 7.77 7.42 -0.54
C PRO A 71 8.60 6.78 0.59
N ASP A 72 9.72 7.42 0.91
CA ASP A 72 10.51 7.13 2.11
C ASP A 72 9.79 7.61 3.38
N LEU A 73 10.40 7.45 4.55
CA LEU A 73 9.85 7.85 5.84
C LEU A 73 9.40 9.33 5.84
N ASN A 74 10.28 10.24 5.36
CA ASN A 74 10.00 11.67 5.34
C ASN A 74 8.90 12.01 4.32
N GLY A 75 8.91 11.37 3.16
CA GLY A 75 7.88 11.52 2.15
C GLY A 75 6.51 11.07 2.68
N ARG A 76 6.45 9.95 3.41
CA ARG A 76 5.19 9.51 4.06
C ARG A 76 4.72 10.51 5.11
N ALA A 77 5.62 11.06 5.93
CA ALA A 77 5.26 12.08 6.91
C ALA A 77 4.64 13.32 6.23
N GLN A 78 5.26 13.82 5.16
CA GLN A 78 4.71 14.94 4.39
C GLN A 78 3.33 14.62 3.77
N ILE A 79 3.13 13.39 3.30
CA ILE A 79 1.83 12.95 2.77
C ILE A 79 0.78 12.90 3.90
N PHE A 80 1.14 12.40 5.09
CA PHE A 80 0.25 12.46 6.27
C PHE A 80 -0.11 13.90 6.61
N GLU A 81 0.84 14.84 6.63
CA GLU A 81 0.57 16.27 6.88
C GLU A 81 -0.47 16.83 5.91
N VAL A 82 -0.34 16.48 4.61
CA VAL A 82 -1.31 16.92 3.60
C VAL A 82 -2.71 16.38 3.88
N HIS A 83 -2.85 15.10 4.17
CA HIS A 83 -4.17 14.48 4.39
C HIS A 83 -4.77 14.80 5.75
N MET A 84 -3.96 15.11 6.76
CA MET A 84 -4.44 15.54 8.08
C MET A 84 -4.89 17.01 8.14
N LYS A 85 -4.53 17.86 7.16
CA LYS A 85 -4.92 19.30 7.15
C LYS A 85 -6.41 19.54 7.33
N ASN A 86 -7.23 18.66 6.77
CA ASN A 86 -8.70 18.79 6.78
C ASN A 86 -9.35 17.98 7.92
N ILE A 87 -8.56 17.39 8.80
CA ILE A 87 -9.02 16.56 9.90
C ILE A 87 -8.60 17.21 11.21
N LYS A 88 -9.52 17.29 12.16
CA LYS A 88 -9.17 17.76 13.49
C LYS A 88 -8.49 16.63 14.25
N VAL A 89 -7.18 16.72 14.41
CA VAL A 89 -6.34 15.73 15.11
C VAL A 89 -5.96 16.19 16.51
N SER A 90 -5.79 15.24 17.41
CA SER A 90 -5.27 15.47 18.76
C SER A 90 -3.80 15.89 18.71
N PRO A 91 -3.30 16.77 19.61
CA PRO A 91 -1.92 17.25 19.59
C PRO A 91 -0.84 16.16 19.73
N GLU A 92 -1.20 15.01 20.29
CA GLU A 92 -0.31 13.85 20.43
C GLU A 92 -0.05 13.10 19.14
N VAL A 93 -0.89 13.29 18.11
CA VAL A 93 -0.76 12.62 16.82
C VAL A 93 0.22 13.41 15.96
N THR A 94 1.35 12.80 15.63
CA THR A 94 2.34 13.39 14.74
C THR A 94 2.44 12.63 13.42
N ALA A 95 2.65 13.36 12.33
CA ALA A 95 2.85 12.76 11.02
C ALA A 95 4.05 11.80 10.99
N LEU A 96 5.10 12.13 11.75
CA LEU A 96 6.29 11.29 11.86
C LEU A 96 5.96 9.94 12.51
N ALA A 97 5.28 9.93 13.66
CA ALA A 97 4.88 8.69 14.33
C ALA A 97 4.01 7.79 13.44
N LEU A 98 3.07 8.39 12.70
CA LEU A 98 2.24 7.65 11.74
C LEU A 98 3.07 7.09 10.58
N SER A 99 4.07 7.84 10.09
CA SER A 99 4.94 7.39 9.00
C SER A 99 5.85 6.23 9.42
N GLU A 100 6.32 6.22 10.67
CA GLU A 100 7.07 5.09 11.25
C GLU A 100 6.26 3.81 11.30
N MET A 101 4.95 3.91 11.53
CA MET A 101 4.04 2.76 11.62
C MET A 101 3.56 2.25 10.24
N THR A 102 3.88 2.96 9.15
CA THR A 102 3.37 2.67 7.80
C THR A 102 4.46 2.45 6.75
N PRO A 103 5.45 1.56 7.00
CA PRO A 103 6.48 1.27 6.01
C PRO A 103 5.84 0.71 4.73
N GLY A 104 6.35 1.17 3.58
CA GLY A 104 5.89 0.72 2.27
C GLY A 104 4.53 1.25 1.81
N PHE A 105 3.83 2.06 2.62
CA PHE A 105 2.57 2.70 2.22
C PHE A 105 2.81 3.73 1.13
N VAL A 106 1.85 3.85 0.23
CA VAL A 106 1.80 4.90 -0.79
C VAL A 106 0.75 5.96 -0.44
N GLY A 107 0.72 7.05 -1.19
CA GLY A 107 -0.19 8.17 -0.92
C GLY A 107 -1.67 7.76 -0.80
N ALA A 108 -2.12 6.81 -1.63
CA ALA A 108 -3.48 6.29 -1.58
C ALA A 108 -3.78 5.53 -0.27
N ASP A 109 -2.82 4.74 0.23
CA ASP A 109 -2.98 4.02 1.49
C ASP A 109 -3.06 5.00 2.66
N ILE A 110 -2.20 6.02 2.68
CA ILE A 110 -2.18 7.07 3.70
C ILE A 110 -3.49 7.87 3.70
N ALA A 111 -3.98 8.26 2.53
CA ALA A 111 -5.27 8.93 2.38
C ALA A 111 -6.41 8.08 2.96
N ASN A 112 -6.40 6.77 2.67
CA ASN A 112 -7.37 5.83 3.19
C ASN A 112 -7.30 5.71 4.71
N VAL A 113 -6.09 5.59 5.29
CA VAL A 113 -5.91 5.56 6.75
C VAL A 113 -6.45 6.81 7.42
N CYS A 114 -6.13 8.00 6.90
CA CYS A 114 -6.63 9.27 7.43
C CYS A 114 -8.16 9.34 7.38
N ASN A 115 -8.76 8.93 6.27
CA ASN A 115 -10.21 8.90 6.13
C ASN A 115 -10.86 7.90 7.09
N GLU A 116 -10.32 6.69 7.22
CA GLU A 116 -10.83 5.67 8.13
C GLU A 116 -10.71 6.10 9.60
N ALA A 117 -9.59 6.72 10.00
CA ALA A 117 -9.42 7.24 11.35
C ALA A 117 -10.46 8.32 11.68
N ALA A 118 -10.73 9.23 10.73
CA ALA A 118 -11.77 10.25 10.89
C ALA A 118 -13.18 9.62 11.03
N LEU A 119 -13.49 8.59 10.23
CA LEU A 119 -14.76 7.86 10.34
C LEU A 119 -14.90 7.13 11.69
N ILE A 120 -13.81 6.56 12.21
CA ILE A 120 -13.80 5.88 13.51
C ILE A 120 -14.05 6.89 14.63
N ALA A 121 -13.34 8.02 14.64
CA ALA A 121 -13.53 9.09 15.60
C ALA A 121 -14.97 9.62 15.58
N ALA A 122 -15.54 9.83 14.38
CA ALA A 122 -16.92 10.25 14.22
C ALA A 122 -17.92 9.22 14.80
N ARG A 123 -17.74 7.94 14.54
CA ARG A 123 -18.56 6.85 15.12
C ARG A 123 -18.48 6.78 16.65
N ARG A 124 -17.34 7.17 17.23
CA ARG A 124 -17.11 7.23 18.67
C ARG A 124 -17.52 8.56 19.28
N ASN A 125 -18.12 9.47 18.50
CA ASN A 125 -18.51 10.82 18.89
C ASN A 125 -17.36 11.65 19.52
N LYS A 126 -16.12 11.43 19.04
CA LYS A 126 -14.96 12.20 19.48
C LYS A 126 -14.91 13.56 18.77
N LYS A 127 -14.33 14.56 19.44
CA LYS A 127 -14.13 15.92 18.89
C LYS A 127 -12.89 16.06 18.02
N ALA A 128 -11.95 15.13 18.16
CA ALA A 128 -10.70 15.06 17.42
C ALA A 128 -10.29 13.60 17.24
N VAL A 129 -9.53 13.33 16.21
CA VAL A 129 -8.95 12.01 15.93
C VAL A 129 -7.71 11.84 16.78
N ASP A 130 -7.64 10.77 17.56
CA ASP A 130 -6.49 10.44 18.40
C ASP A 130 -5.67 9.27 17.82
N MET A 131 -4.58 8.91 18.49
CA MET A 131 -3.70 7.83 18.08
C MET A 131 -4.39 6.47 18.07
N ASP A 132 -5.35 6.22 18.97
CA ASP A 132 -6.12 4.97 18.99
C ASP A 132 -7.00 4.80 17.76
N ASP A 133 -7.56 5.91 17.25
CA ASP A 133 -8.37 5.87 16.02
C ASP A 133 -7.49 5.58 14.80
N PHE A 134 -6.27 6.14 14.74
CA PHE A 134 -5.28 5.80 13.72
C PHE A 134 -4.81 4.35 13.82
N ASN A 135 -4.52 3.86 15.01
CA ASN A 135 -4.14 2.45 15.22
C ASN A 135 -5.24 1.49 14.73
N TYR A 136 -6.50 1.80 15.04
CA TYR A 136 -7.62 0.99 14.56
C TYR A 136 -7.81 1.08 13.04
N ALA A 137 -7.59 2.26 12.47
CA ALA A 137 -7.62 2.46 11.01
C ALA A 137 -6.50 1.68 10.32
N LEU A 138 -5.28 1.70 10.84
CA LEU A 138 -4.15 0.92 10.34
C LEU A 138 -4.45 -0.58 10.39
N ASP A 139 -4.93 -1.08 11.52
CA ASP A 139 -5.35 -2.47 11.66
C ASP A 139 -6.39 -2.88 10.59
N LYS A 140 -7.34 -1.98 10.32
CA LYS A 140 -8.37 -2.21 9.31
C LYS A 140 -7.84 -2.20 7.89
N VAL A 141 -6.92 -1.29 7.58
CA VAL A 141 -6.31 -1.17 6.24
C VAL A 141 -5.37 -2.35 5.97
N ILE A 142 -4.57 -2.75 6.95
CA ILE A 142 -3.59 -3.85 6.82
C ILE A 142 -4.28 -5.22 6.90
N GLY A 143 -5.04 -5.44 7.95
CA GLY A 143 -5.63 -6.75 8.27
C GLY A 143 -7.06 -6.96 7.76
N GLY A 144 -7.71 -5.89 7.29
CA GLY A 144 -9.12 -5.91 6.91
C GLY A 144 -10.08 -5.70 8.09
N LEU A 145 -11.37 -5.81 7.80
CA LEU A 145 -12.42 -5.65 8.81
C LEU A 145 -12.36 -6.75 9.87
N GLU A 146 -12.53 -6.36 11.12
CA GLU A 146 -12.68 -7.28 12.26
C GLU A 146 -13.95 -8.11 12.10
N LYS A 147 -13.83 -9.43 12.28
CA LYS A 147 -14.97 -10.36 12.24
C LYS A 147 -15.53 -10.58 13.63
N LYS A 148 -16.41 -9.70 14.06
CA LYS A 148 -17.03 -9.75 15.39
C LYS A 148 -17.88 -11.00 15.65
N ASN A 149 -18.40 -11.62 14.59
CA ASN A 149 -19.33 -12.76 14.68
C ASN A 149 -18.67 -14.10 14.42
N LYS A 150 -17.33 -14.17 14.27
CA LYS A 150 -16.64 -15.45 14.10
C LYS A 150 -16.47 -16.10 15.46
N ILE A 151 -17.23 -17.18 15.68
CA ILE A 151 -17.06 -18.03 16.85
C ILE A 151 -15.86 -18.93 16.60
N ILE A 152 -14.80 -18.73 17.38
CA ILE A 152 -13.61 -19.58 17.38
C ILE A 152 -13.66 -20.37 18.69
N SER A 153 -13.48 -21.68 18.62
CA SER A 153 -13.45 -22.53 19.82
C SER A 153 -12.27 -22.13 20.73
N PRO A 154 -12.34 -22.34 22.04
CA PRO A 154 -11.23 -22.07 22.94
C PRO A 154 -9.94 -22.79 22.53
N GLU A 155 -10.04 -24.01 22.04
CA GLU A 155 -8.92 -24.82 21.55
C GLU A 155 -8.27 -24.20 20.30
N GLU A 156 -9.06 -23.85 19.29
CA GLU A 156 -8.54 -23.15 18.10
C GLU A 156 -7.91 -21.82 18.45
N LYS A 157 -8.51 -21.06 19.38
CA LYS A 157 -7.98 -19.79 19.85
C LYS A 157 -6.62 -19.96 20.52
N GLN A 158 -6.43 -21.05 21.26
CA GLN A 158 -5.16 -21.39 21.88
C GLN A 158 -4.10 -21.71 20.82
N ILE A 159 -4.42 -22.54 19.83
CA ILE A 159 -3.52 -22.89 18.73
C ILE A 159 -3.08 -21.63 17.97
N ILE A 160 -4.04 -20.75 17.63
CA ILE A 160 -3.74 -19.49 16.95
C ILE A 160 -2.81 -18.62 17.81
N ALA A 161 -3.06 -18.55 19.13
CA ALA A 161 -2.23 -17.76 20.02
C ALA A 161 -0.78 -18.28 20.09
N TYR A 162 -0.58 -19.61 20.14
CA TYR A 162 0.75 -20.22 20.07
C TYR A 162 1.43 -19.94 18.72
N HIS A 163 0.69 -20.06 17.62
CA HIS A 163 1.20 -19.77 16.28
C HIS A 163 1.73 -18.32 16.17
N GLU A 164 0.90 -17.36 16.51
CA GLU A 164 1.28 -15.94 16.45
C GLU A 164 2.39 -15.60 17.47
N ALA A 165 2.37 -16.21 18.66
CA ALA A 165 3.43 -16.06 19.63
C ALA A 165 4.77 -16.63 19.12
N GLY A 166 4.75 -17.74 18.37
CA GLY A 166 5.92 -18.32 17.74
C GLY A 166 6.59 -17.34 16.77
N HIS A 167 5.80 -16.72 15.90
CA HIS A 167 6.30 -15.67 15.01
C HIS A 167 6.88 -14.48 15.80
N ALA A 168 6.18 -14.06 16.85
CA ALA A 168 6.57 -12.93 17.68
C ALA A 168 7.90 -13.18 18.41
N ILE A 169 8.06 -14.36 19.03
CA ILE A 169 9.27 -14.74 19.76
C ILE A 169 10.46 -14.81 18.81
N CYS A 170 10.31 -15.48 17.67
CA CYS A 170 11.37 -15.54 16.67
C CYS A 170 11.77 -14.13 16.19
N GLY A 171 10.78 -13.29 15.85
CA GLY A 171 11.04 -11.92 15.41
C GLY A 171 11.66 -11.01 16.49
N TRP A 172 11.42 -11.31 17.77
CA TRP A 172 11.97 -10.54 18.88
C TRP A 172 13.44 -10.89 19.20
N PHE A 173 13.79 -12.17 19.11
CA PHE A 173 15.11 -12.64 19.53
C PHE A 173 16.12 -12.78 18.39
N LEU A 174 15.70 -12.81 17.13
CA LEU A 174 16.60 -12.90 15.99
C LEU A 174 17.20 -11.52 15.66
N GLU A 175 18.52 -11.48 15.47
CA GLU A 175 19.29 -10.24 15.33
C GLU A 175 18.94 -9.44 14.08
N TYR A 176 18.70 -10.12 12.97
CA TYR A 176 18.43 -9.48 11.67
C TYR A 176 16.96 -9.50 11.28
N ALA A 177 16.09 -10.04 12.13
CA ALA A 177 14.64 -10.01 11.90
C ALA A 177 14.10 -8.57 11.93
N HIS A 178 12.94 -8.38 11.32
CA HIS A 178 12.26 -7.11 11.40
C HIS A 178 11.69 -6.86 12.80
N PRO A 179 11.84 -5.64 13.36
CA PRO A 179 11.25 -5.31 14.65
C PRO A 179 9.75 -5.61 14.70
N LEU A 180 9.33 -6.32 15.73
CA LEU A 180 7.93 -6.61 15.97
C LEU A 180 7.22 -5.36 16.50
N VAL A 181 6.12 -4.97 15.88
CA VAL A 181 5.28 -3.84 16.29
C VAL A 181 4.09 -4.32 17.10
N LYS A 182 3.41 -5.35 16.60
CA LYS A 182 2.15 -5.80 17.18
C LYS A 182 1.88 -7.25 16.82
N VAL A 183 1.26 -7.97 17.75
CA VAL A 183 0.68 -9.31 17.54
C VAL A 183 -0.78 -9.27 17.94
N THR A 184 -1.62 -9.93 17.16
CA THR A 184 -3.05 -10.02 17.46
C THR A 184 -3.61 -11.36 16.98
N ILE A 185 -4.53 -11.90 17.77
CA ILE A 185 -5.34 -13.08 17.43
C ILE A 185 -6.78 -12.67 17.08
N VAL A 186 -7.04 -11.38 16.85
CA VAL A 186 -8.35 -10.91 16.42
C VAL A 186 -8.53 -11.26 14.95
N PRO A 187 -9.55 -12.06 14.59
CA PRO A 187 -9.78 -12.46 13.22
C PRO A 187 -10.18 -11.27 12.35
N ARG A 188 -9.47 -11.08 11.23
CA ARG A 188 -9.70 -9.98 10.27
C ARG A 188 -9.75 -10.48 8.84
N GLY A 189 -10.34 -9.69 7.95
CA GLY A 189 -10.35 -9.95 6.52
C GLY A 189 -10.95 -11.31 6.13
N LEU A 190 -10.54 -11.87 4.99
CA LEU A 190 -11.13 -13.09 4.45
C LEU A 190 -10.56 -14.37 5.09
N ALA A 191 -9.30 -14.40 5.49
CA ALA A 191 -8.63 -15.62 5.93
C ALA A 191 -7.78 -15.49 7.21
N ALA A 192 -7.42 -14.28 7.65
CA ALA A 192 -6.54 -14.12 8.79
C ALA A 192 -7.26 -14.40 10.12
N LEU A 193 -6.74 -15.34 10.89
CA LEU A 193 -7.19 -15.69 12.25
C LEU A 193 -6.43 -14.88 13.31
N GLY A 194 -5.23 -14.41 12.94
CA GLY A 194 -4.35 -13.52 13.67
C GLY A 194 -3.34 -12.93 12.71
N TYR A 195 -2.50 -12.02 13.17
CA TYR A 195 -1.32 -11.57 12.43
C TYR A 195 -0.29 -10.91 13.35
N ALA A 196 0.97 -11.03 12.95
CA ALA A 196 2.08 -10.27 13.52
C ALA A 196 2.48 -9.17 12.55
N GLN A 197 2.54 -7.93 13.04
CA GLN A 197 3.01 -6.78 12.28
C GLN A 197 4.46 -6.49 12.61
N TYR A 198 5.27 -6.37 11.57
CA TYR A 198 6.68 -6.03 11.67
C TYR A 198 6.93 -4.69 11.00
N LEU A 199 8.02 -4.03 11.42
CA LEU A 199 8.50 -2.78 10.83
C LEU A 199 9.67 -3.09 9.89
N PRO A 200 9.44 -3.33 8.58
CA PRO A 200 10.52 -3.62 7.66
C PRO A 200 11.43 -2.40 7.54
N LYS A 201 12.73 -2.61 7.72
CA LYS A 201 13.75 -1.61 7.40
C LYS A 201 13.79 -1.40 5.89
N GLU A 202 13.85 -0.16 5.44
CA GLU A 202 14.03 0.17 4.03
C GLU A 202 15.47 -0.20 3.61
N GLN A 203 15.64 -1.38 3.04
CA GLN A 203 16.93 -1.91 2.58
C GLN A 203 16.79 -2.45 1.16
N TYR A 204 17.73 -2.05 0.29
CA TYR A 204 17.79 -2.53 -1.09
C TYR A 204 18.62 -3.83 -1.25
N ILE A 205 19.47 -4.11 -0.28
CA ILE A 205 20.37 -5.29 -0.30
C ILE A 205 20.10 -6.11 0.96
N THR A 206 19.80 -7.38 0.77
CA THR A 206 19.54 -8.32 1.87
C THR A 206 20.74 -9.24 2.08
N ARG A 207 21.21 -9.37 3.32
CA ARG A 207 22.27 -10.29 3.72
C ARG A 207 21.72 -11.71 3.85
N LYS A 208 22.62 -12.71 3.74
CA LYS A 208 22.27 -14.12 3.91
C LYS A 208 21.68 -14.40 5.30
N GLU A 209 22.29 -13.82 6.33
CA GLU A 209 21.86 -13.97 7.74
C GLU A 209 20.43 -13.47 7.93
N LYS A 210 20.11 -12.33 7.33
CA LYS A 210 18.73 -11.78 7.37
C LYS A 210 17.73 -12.72 6.68
N LEU A 211 18.07 -13.31 5.55
CA LEU A 211 17.20 -14.27 4.87
C LEU A 211 16.93 -15.50 5.74
N LEU A 212 17.95 -15.98 6.46
CA LEU A 212 17.80 -17.10 7.39
C LEU A 212 16.91 -16.74 8.58
N ASP A 213 17.06 -15.54 9.13
CA ASP A 213 16.22 -15.04 10.21
C ASP A 213 14.76 -14.85 9.76
N ASP A 214 14.55 -14.34 8.55
CA ASP A 214 13.19 -14.19 7.97
C ASP A 214 12.52 -15.58 7.76
N ILE A 215 13.30 -16.60 7.32
CA ILE A 215 12.80 -17.98 7.20
C ILE A 215 12.48 -18.55 8.60
N CYS A 216 13.37 -18.38 9.56
CA CYS A 216 13.18 -18.86 10.93
C CYS A 216 11.93 -18.22 11.56
N MET A 217 11.76 -16.91 11.41
CA MET A 217 10.60 -16.17 11.86
C MET A 217 9.30 -16.69 11.21
N THR A 218 9.34 -16.95 9.90
CA THR A 218 8.18 -17.47 9.16
C THR A 218 7.79 -18.89 9.62
N LEU A 219 8.75 -19.72 9.96
CA LEU A 219 8.52 -21.08 10.44
C LEU A 219 8.17 -21.14 11.93
N GLY A 220 8.45 -20.07 12.68
CA GLY A 220 8.25 -19.97 14.12
C GLY A 220 6.82 -20.27 14.56
N GLY A 221 5.83 -19.80 13.80
CA GLY A 221 4.42 -20.10 14.07
C GLY A 221 4.13 -21.59 14.03
N ARG A 222 4.56 -22.27 12.96
CA ARG A 222 4.35 -23.73 12.83
C ARG A 222 5.12 -24.53 13.89
N ALA A 223 6.32 -24.09 14.23
CA ALA A 223 7.11 -24.75 15.27
C ALA A 223 6.42 -24.62 16.64
N ALA A 224 5.84 -23.47 16.95
CA ALA A 224 5.13 -23.25 18.21
C ALA A 224 3.83 -24.07 18.36
N GLU A 225 3.17 -24.44 17.26
CA GLU A 225 2.02 -25.36 17.29
C GLU A 225 2.40 -26.79 17.75
N SER A 226 3.69 -27.13 17.71
CA SER A 226 4.20 -28.46 18.07
C SER A 226 4.61 -28.57 19.55
N VAL A 227 4.57 -27.46 20.28
CA VAL A 227 4.89 -27.34 21.70
C VAL A 227 3.63 -27.45 22.55
#